data_dd83341637895d3a45a1792560f522b9
#
_entry.id   dd83341637895d3a45a1792560f522b9
#
_cell.length_a   1.000
_cell.length_b   1.000
_cell.length_c   1.000
_cell.angle_alpha   90.00
_cell.angle_beta   90.00
_cell.angle_gamma   90.00
#
_symmetry.space_group_name_H-M   'P 1'
#
loop_
_entity.id
_entity.type
_entity.pdbx_description
1 polymer ?
#
loop_
_entity_poly.entity_id
_entity_poly.type
_entity_poly.pdbx_seq_one_letter_code
_entity_poly.pdbx_strand_id
1 'polypeptide(L)'
;MHGTVRRNLRKRLEAEPWCLETSTMYEPGQDSVAEATHSYVKAIREGRVRDGDAAGLLFDHRQAPDGTDLADRSALVAGLRDAYGPAAAWMDLDGIVAEIWDPQSDPSDSRRYWLNQPVAAEDALLDPAEWALCASGSRLEDGDVVTLGFDGGRTDDATALVAVRVSDRLVQPLGIWERPDGPAAKGWEIDRRQVSDMVAHAFGRWQVRGFFADVKLWESYIDEWADTYRDELVVKASPKSLVGWDMRGRQQELTLATEALVQAIRDGKLPHTDHLVLNRHVGNARRRPNRWGVSFGKESRESPKKVDGFAAMQLADMARRALLASPDWAKQQRKKKRTGRVYGFA
;
A
#
# COMPACT_ATOMS: atom_id res chain seq x y z
N MET A 1 -8.17 -13.54 -20.43
CA MET A 1 -9.48 -13.69 -21.11
C MET A 1 -10.28 -12.38 -21.15
N HIS A 2 -10.56 -11.71 -20.05
CA HIS A 2 -11.37 -10.47 -19.99
C HIS A 2 -10.93 -9.36 -20.97
N GLY A 3 -9.65 -8.99 -21.01
CA GLY A 3 -9.14 -7.97 -21.93
C GLY A 3 -9.29 -8.32 -23.42
N THR A 4 -9.37 -9.61 -23.75
CA THR A 4 -9.63 -10.06 -25.13
C THR A 4 -11.09 -9.86 -25.51
N VAL A 5 -12.02 -10.17 -24.58
CA VAL A 5 -13.47 -9.95 -24.78
C VAL A 5 -13.73 -8.45 -24.99
N ARG A 6 -13.23 -7.58 -24.10
CA ARG A 6 -13.40 -6.12 -24.22
C ARG A 6 -12.85 -5.56 -25.55
N ARG A 7 -11.70 -6.05 -26.01
CA ARG A 7 -11.15 -5.63 -27.32
C ARG A 7 -12.01 -6.05 -28.49
N ASN A 8 -12.72 -7.17 -28.40
CA ASN A 8 -13.62 -7.63 -29.47
C ASN A 8 -14.87 -6.75 -29.59
N LEU A 9 -15.35 -6.12 -28.51
CA LEU A 9 -16.48 -5.20 -28.57
C LEU A 9 -16.22 -4.02 -29.52
N ARG A 10 -14.98 -3.52 -29.56
CA ARG A 10 -14.60 -2.37 -30.40
C ARG A 10 -14.53 -2.69 -31.91
N LYS A 11 -14.65 -3.96 -32.30
CA LYS A 11 -14.58 -4.38 -33.72
C LYS A 11 -15.91 -4.28 -34.46
N ARG A 12 -17.02 -3.97 -33.78
CA ARG A 12 -18.37 -3.93 -34.36
C ARG A 12 -19.11 -2.67 -33.92
N LEU A 13 -18.63 -1.52 -34.37
CA LEU A 13 -19.12 -0.21 -33.92
C LEU A 13 -20.64 -0.03 -34.21
N GLU A 14 -21.12 -0.52 -35.37
CA GLU A 14 -22.51 -0.41 -35.76
C GLU A 14 -23.49 -1.22 -34.90
N ALA A 15 -22.99 -2.18 -34.12
CA ALA A 15 -23.80 -3.03 -33.26
C ALA A 15 -23.94 -2.47 -31.83
N GLU A 16 -23.34 -1.30 -31.51
CA GLU A 16 -23.32 -0.70 -30.20
C GLU A 16 -23.04 -1.72 -29.07
N PRO A 17 -21.97 -2.51 -29.20
CA PRO A 17 -21.74 -3.63 -28.31
C PRO A 17 -21.38 -3.15 -26.89
N TRP A 18 -21.94 -3.82 -25.91
CA TRP A 18 -21.65 -3.58 -24.50
C TRP A 18 -21.31 -4.88 -23.77
N CYS A 19 -20.74 -4.79 -22.59
CA CYS A 19 -20.40 -5.91 -21.73
C CYS A 19 -21.04 -5.71 -20.35
N LEU A 20 -21.74 -6.73 -19.87
CA LEU A 20 -22.23 -6.79 -18.50
C LEU A 20 -21.30 -7.68 -17.69
N GLU A 21 -20.81 -7.14 -16.59
CA GLU A 21 -20.04 -7.87 -15.60
C GLU A 21 -20.82 -7.87 -14.28
N THR A 22 -21.08 -9.05 -13.74
CA THR A 22 -21.72 -9.23 -12.43
C THR A 22 -20.80 -10.04 -11.54
N SER A 23 -20.63 -9.62 -10.30
CA SER A 23 -19.80 -10.29 -9.31
C SER A 23 -20.25 -9.94 -7.91
N THR A 24 -19.97 -10.80 -6.96
CA THR A 24 -19.89 -10.43 -5.53
C THR A 24 -18.61 -9.66 -5.27
N MET A 25 -18.44 -9.13 -4.04
CA MET A 25 -17.24 -8.40 -3.68
C MET A 25 -15.99 -9.26 -3.88
N TYR A 26 -14.98 -8.65 -4.46
CA TYR A 26 -13.68 -9.25 -4.67
C TYR A 26 -12.91 -9.43 -3.36
N GLU A 27 -11.99 -10.36 -3.35
CA GLU A 27 -10.97 -10.46 -2.31
C GLU A 27 -9.85 -9.46 -2.61
N PRO A 28 -9.58 -8.49 -1.73
CA PRO A 28 -8.56 -7.48 -1.97
C PRO A 28 -7.16 -8.07 -2.20
N GLY A 29 -6.44 -7.52 -3.19
CA GLY A 29 -5.09 -7.94 -3.55
C GLY A 29 -5.01 -9.17 -4.44
N GLN A 30 -6.14 -9.66 -5.00
CA GLN A 30 -6.16 -10.76 -5.98
C GLN A 30 -5.97 -10.29 -7.43
N ASP A 31 -5.85 -8.99 -7.68
CA ASP A 31 -5.80 -8.41 -9.03
C ASP A 31 -6.97 -8.88 -9.93
N SER A 32 -8.12 -9.09 -9.32
CA SER A 32 -9.31 -9.55 -10.03
C SER A 32 -9.89 -8.44 -10.92
N VAL A 33 -10.69 -8.84 -11.91
CA VAL A 33 -11.40 -7.88 -12.77
C VAL A 33 -12.28 -6.95 -11.95
N ALA A 34 -13.00 -7.48 -10.95
CA ALA A 34 -13.83 -6.70 -10.06
C ALA A 34 -13.02 -5.67 -9.25
N GLU A 35 -11.85 -6.07 -8.71
CA GLU A 35 -10.94 -5.17 -8.00
C GLU A 35 -10.41 -4.05 -8.90
N ALA A 36 -10.01 -4.38 -10.13
CA ALA A 36 -9.57 -3.41 -11.11
C ALA A 36 -10.69 -2.42 -11.48
N THR A 37 -11.93 -2.90 -11.66
CA THR A 37 -13.09 -2.06 -11.95
C THR A 37 -13.43 -1.13 -10.78
N HIS A 38 -13.42 -1.62 -9.53
CA HIS A 38 -13.61 -0.79 -8.34
C HIS A 38 -12.54 0.31 -8.21
N SER A 39 -11.27 -0.05 -8.42
CA SER A 39 -10.14 0.89 -8.38
C SER A 39 -10.28 1.97 -9.46
N TYR A 40 -10.73 1.60 -10.64
CA TYR A 40 -11.00 2.54 -11.74
C TYR A 40 -12.14 3.50 -11.41
N VAL A 41 -13.26 2.99 -10.87
CA VAL A 41 -14.39 3.83 -10.42
C VAL A 41 -13.96 4.79 -9.31
N LYS A 42 -13.15 4.33 -8.35
CA LYS A 42 -12.58 5.19 -7.31
C LYS A 42 -11.74 6.30 -7.93
N ALA A 43 -10.89 5.98 -8.90
CA ALA A 43 -10.05 6.97 -9.59
C ALA A 43 -10.88 8.01 -10.37
N ILE A 44 -12.02 7.60 -10.98
CA ILE A 44 -12.97 8.52 -11.61
C ILE A 44 -13.59 9.47 -10.57
N ARG A 45 -14.13 8.93 -9.48
CA ARG A 45 -14.77 9.73 -8.42
C ARG A 45 -13.83 10.74 -7.76
N GLU A 46 -12.54 10.41 -7.71
CA GLU A 46 -11.49 11.28 -7.18
C GLU A 46 -10.89 12.25 -8.22
N GLY A 47 -11.45 12.30 -9.45
CA GLY A 47 -10.97 13.17 -10.52
C GLY A 47 -9.56 12.82 -11.05
N ARG A 48 -9.07 11.60 -10.79
CA ARG A 48 -7.76 11.13 -11.27
C ARG A 48 -7.78 10.59 -12.70
N VAL A 49 -8.96 10.39 -13.24
CA VAL A 49 -9.19 9.93 -14.64
C VAL A 49 -9.82 11.07 -15.43
N ARG A 50 -9.38 11.29 -16.68
CA ARG A 50 -9.95 12.31 -17.56
C ARG A 50 -11.41 11.97 -17.90
N ASP A 51 -12.28 12.98 -17.93
CA ASP A 51 -13.72 12.79 -18.16
C ASP A 51 -14.05 11.98 -19.42
N GLY A 52 -13.26 12.10 -20.50
CA GLY A 52 -13.44 11.32 -21.73
C GLY A 52 -13.16 9.83 -21.59
N ASP A 53 -12.34 9.42 -20.63
CA ASP A 53 -11.97 8.01 -20.44
C ASP A 53 -13.02 7.25 -19.61
N ALA A 54 -13.86 7.96 -18.88
CA ALA A 54 -14.96 7.41 -18.07
C ALA A 54 -16.25 7.19 -18.85
N ALA A 55 -16.34 7.71 -20.10
CA ALA A 55 -17.53 7.62 -20.92
C ALA A 55 -17.90 6.16 -21.22
N GLY A 56 -19.14 5.80 -20.85
CA GLY A 56 -19.72 4.48 -21.13
C GLY A 56 -19.54 3.44 -20.03
N LEU A 57 -19.02 3.78 -18.83
CA LEU A 57 -19.03 2.87 -17.69
C LEU A 57 -20.29 3.15 -16.81
N LEU A 58 -21.21 2.16 -16.75
CA LEU A 58 -22.23 2.08 -15.72
C LEU A 58 -21.70 1.19 -14.59
N PHE A 59 -21.67 1.71 -13.37
CA PHE A 59 -21.22 0.97 -12.18
C PHE A 59 -22.30 1.05 -11.10
N ASP A 60 -22.98 -0.06 -10.83
CA ASP A 60 -23.91 -0.22 -9.71
C ASP A 60 -23.30 -1.18 -8.70
N HIS A 61 -22.92 -0.64 -7.55
CA HIS A 61 -22.40 -1.39 -6.42
C HIS A 61 -23.26 -1.13 -5.20
N ARG A 62 -23.72 -2.21 -4.58
CA ARG A 62 -24.51 -2.21 -3.36
C ARG A 62 -23.84 -3.10 -2.35
N GLN A 63 -23.71 -2.62 -1.12
CA GLN A 63 -23.18 -3.37 0.00
C GLN A 63 -23.93 -3.03 1.29
N ALA A 64 -23.88 -3.92 2.25
CA ALA A 64 -24.30 -3.60 3.61
C ALA A 64 -23.36 -2.55 4.24
N PRO A 65 -23.82 -1.75 5.21
CA PRO A 65 -22.94 -0.87 5.98
C PRO A 65 -21.77 -1.63 6.59
N ASP A 66 -20.55 -1.04 6.56
CA ASP A 66 -19.32 -1.71 7.03
C ASP A 66 -19.40 -2.19 8.48
N GLY A 67 -20.16 -1.50 9.33
CA GLY A 67 -20.38 -1.83 10.73
C GLY A 67 -21.50 -2.82 11.00
N THR A 68 -22.05 -3.52 9.99
CA THR A 68 -23.13 -4.51 10.18
C THR A 68 -22.69 -5.61 11.15
N ASP A 69 -23.40 -5.74 12.28
CA ASP A 69 -23.18 -6.77 13.28
C ASP A 69 -23.78 -8.10 12.81
N LEU A 70 -22.90 -9.11 12.58
CA LEU A 70 -23.34 -10.44 12.15
C LEU A 70 -24.07 -11.20 13.27
N ALA A 71 -23.89 -10.85 14.53
CA ALA A 71 -24.55 -11.50 15.66
C ALA A 71 -25.96 -10.94 15.92
N ASP A 72 -26.24 -9.72 15.50
CA ASP A 72 -27.57 -9.09 15.63
C ASP A 72 -28.43 -9.38 14.39
N ARG A 73 -29.50 -10.16 14.57
CA ARG A 73 -30.43 -10.53 13.48
C ARG A 73 -31.04 -9.31 12.80
N SER A 74 -31.39 -8.27 13.57
CA SER A 74 -32.04 -7.08 13.03
C SER A 74 -31.09 -6.27 12.16
N ALA A 75 -29.86 -6.06 12.65
CA ALA A 75 -28.78 -5.40 11.91
C ALA A 75 -28.41 -6.19 10.65
N LEU A 76 -28.34 -7.53 10.76
CA LEU A 76 -27.99 -8.41 9.65
C LEU A 76 -29.06 -8.36 8.54
N VAL A 77 -30.35 -8.49 8.89
CA VAL A 77 -31.46 -8.41 7.93
C VAL A 77 -31.52 -7.02 7.27
N ALA A 78 -31.28 -5.95 8.02
CA ALA A 78 -31.19 -4.59 7.46
C ALA A 78 -30.02 -4.48 6.47
N GLY A 79 -28.82 -4.97 6.83
CA GLY A 79 -27.65 -4.99 5.96
C GLY A 79 -27.86 -5.80 4.67
N LEU A 80 -28.52 -6.98 4.77
CA LEU A 80 -28.89 -7.77 3.59
C LEU A 80 -29.84 -7.00 2.66
N ARG A 81 -30.80 -6.27 3.21
CA ARG A 81 -31.70 -5.42 2.39
C ARG A 81 -30.94 -4.32 1.67
N ASP A 82 -29.96 -3.72 2.31
CA ASP A 82 -29.12 -2.70 1.68
C ASP A 82 -28.26 -3.29 0.58
N ALA A 83 -27.66 -4.47 0.82
CA ALA A 83 -26.82 -5.16 -0.15
C ALA A 83 -27.60 -5.63 -1.39
N TYR A 84 -28.83 -6.12 -1.21
CA TYR A 84 -29.64 -6.65 -2.32
C TYR A 84 -30.62 -5.64 -2.90
N GLY A 85 -30.91 -4.54 -2.20
CA GLY A 85 -31.87 -3.54 -2.64
C GLY A 85 -33.23 -4.15 -2.98
N PRO A 86 -33.82 -3.86 -4.18
CA PRO A 86 -35.13 -4.41 -4.55
C PRO A 86 -35.18 -5.94 -4.60
N ALA A 87 -34.07 -6.61 -4.86
CA ALA A 87 -34.00 -8.07 -4.90
C ALA A 87 -34.30 -8.74 -3.54
N ALA A 88 -34.10 -8.03 -2.45
CA ALA A 88 -34.43 -8.51 -1.10
C ALA A 88 -35.92 -8.90 -0.95
N ALA A 89 -36.81 -8.40 -1.82
CA ALA A 89 -38.22 -8.69 -1.76
C ALA A 89 -38.59 -10.16 -2.13
N TRP A 90 -37.72 -10.82 -2.88
CA TRP A 90 -37.93 -12.21 -3.33
C TRP A 90 -36.88 -13.20 -2.80
N MET A 91 -35.92 -12.71 -2.02
CA MET A 91 -34.88 -13.57 -1.44
C MET A 91 -35.33 -14.12 -0.08
N ASP A 92 -34.83 -15.34 0.23
CA ASP A 92 -34.98 -15.96 1.53
C ASP A 92 -33.94 -15.39 2.51
N LEU A 93 -34.22 -14.19 3.06
CA LEU A 93 -33.30 -13.55 4.01
C LEU A 93 -33.14 -14.33 5.30
N ASP A 94 -34.15 -15.08 5.72
CA ASP A 94 -34.09 -15.91 6.95
C ASP A 94 -33.19 -17.12 6.73
N GLY A 95 -33.26 -17.73 5.57
CA GLY A 95 -32.34 -18.82 5.18
C GLY A 95 -30.89 -18.32 5.10
N ILE A 96 -30.66 -17.12 4.55
CA ILE A 96 -29.33 -16.51 4.51
C ILE A 96 -28.80 -16.23 5.93
N VAL A 97 -29.62 -15.71 6.82
CA VAL A 97 -29.24 -15.48 8.23
C VAL A 97 -28.86 -16.80 8.91
N ALA A 98 -29.63 -17.88 8.67
CA ALA A 98 -29.33 -19.18 9.22
C ALA A 98 -28.01 -19.74 8.70
N GLU A 99 -27.68 -19.52 7.41
CA GLU A 99 -26.39 -19.92 6.81
C GLU A 99 -25.22 -19.12 7.39
N ILE A 100 -25.39 -17.81 7.57
CA ILE A 100 -24.36 -16.95 8.20
C ILE A 100 -24.08 -17.39 9.65
N TRP A 101 -25.10 -17.86 10.35
CA TRP A 101 -24.97 -18.31 11.74
C TRP A 101 -24.58 -19.79 11.89
N ASP A 102 -24.42 -20.51 10.79
CA ASP A 102 -23.86 -21.87 10.86
C ASP A 102 -22.44 -21.80 11.45
N PRO A 103 -22.14 -22.60 12.49
CA PRO A 103 -20.80 -22.63 13.09
C PRO A 103 -19.65 -23.00 12.12
N GLN A 104 -19.96 -23.55 10.96
CA GLN A 104 -18.98 -23.88 9.92
C GLN A 104 -18.80 -22.74 8.90
N SER A 105 -19.64 -21.73 8.93
CA SER A 105 -19.54 -20.59 8.01
C SER A 105 -18.43 -19.64 8.45
N ASP A 106 -17.59 -19.23 7.47
CA ASP A 106 -16.57 -18.21 7.69
C ASP A 106 -17.22 -16.81 7.70
N PRO A 107 -17.05 -16.01 8.77
CA PRO A 107 -17.56 -14.64 8.83
C PRO A 107 -17.06 -13.76 7.69
N SER A 108 -15.83 -13.98 7.20
CA SER A 108 -15.25 -13.22 6.09
C SER A 108 -15.94 -13.54 4.76
N ASP A 109 -16.21 -14.82 4.51
CA ASP A 109 -16.99 -15.27 3.37
C ASP A 109 -18.43 -14.75 3.43
N SER A 110 -19.05 -14.79 4.61
CA SER A 110 -20.40 -14.25 4.83
C SER A 110 -20.48 -12.76 4.51
N ARG A 111 -19.51 -11.96 4.93
CA ARG A 111 -19.41 -10.53 4.59
C ARG A 111 -19.23 -10.32 3.10
N ARG A 112 -18.38 -11.11 2.45
CA ARG A 112 -18.06 -10.94 1.03
C ARG A 112 -19.20 -11.38 0.12
N TYR A 113 -19.76 -12.57 0.36
CA TYR A 113 -20.75 -13.17 -0.52
C TYR A 113 -22.18 -12.72 -0.24
N TRP A 114 -22.54 -12.54 1.03
CA TRP A 114 -23.91 -12.17 1.40
C TRP A 114 -24.09 -10.67 1.61
N LEU A 115 -23.14 -9.99 2.24
CA LEU A 115 -23.22 -8.56 2.52
C LEU A 115 -22.52 -7.69 1.48
N ASN A 116 -21.84 -8.31 0.50
CA ASN A 116 -21.07 -7.66 -0.58
C ASN A 116 -20.06 -6.62 -0.06
N GLN A 117 -19.50 -6.87 1.12
CA GLN A 117 -18.51 -6.03 1.79
C GLN A 117 -17.08 -6.42 1.40
N PRO A 118 -16.15 -5.46 1.22
CA PRO A 118 -14.73 -5.77 1.10
C PRO A 118 -14.23 -6.34 2.43
N VAL A 119 -13.64 -7.52 2.40
CA VAL A 119 -13.13 -8.19 3.60
C VAL A 119 -11.66 -8.48 3.40
N ALA A 120 -10.85 -8.14 4.41
CA ALA A 120 -9.46 -8.56 4.43
C ALA A 120 -9.35 -10.09 4.49
N ALA A 121 -8.32 -10.66 3.86
CA ALA A 121 -8.00 -12.06 4.07
C ALA A 121 -7.75 -12.32 5.57
N GLU A 122 -8.13 -13.49 6.07
CA GLU A 122 -8.04 -13.85 7.51
C GLU A 122 -6.63 -13.62 8.09
N ASP A 123 -5.61 -13.86 7.27
CA ASP A 123 -4.21 -13.64 7.63
C ASP A 123 -3.68 -12.27 7.19
N ALA A 124 -4.52 -11.34 6.72
CA ALA A 124 -4.09 -10.00 6.35
C ALA A 124 -3.40 -9.28 7.52
N LEU A 125 -2.32 -8.58 7.22
CA LEU A 125 -1.59 -7.80 8.22
C LEU A 125 -2.39 -6.60 8.71
N LEU A 126 -3.13 -5.97 7.78
CA LEU A 126 -3.92 -4.76 8.00
C LEU A 126 -5.30 -4.91 7.34
N ASP A 127 -6.30 -4.34 7.98
CA ASP A 127 -7.60 -4.15 7.34
C ASP A 127 -7.47 -3.04 6.26
N PRO A 128 -7.97 -3.26 5.04
CA PRO A 128 -7.98 -2.22 4.01
C PRO A 128 -8.66 -0.92 4.45
N ALA A 129 -9.67 -0.99 5.33
CA ALA A 129 -10.33 0.19 5.86
C ALA A 129 -9.41 0.99 6.81
N GLU A 130 -8.63 0.31 7.67
CA GLU A 130 -7.65 0.97 8.55
C GLU A 130 -6.61 1.75 7.71
N TRP A 131 -6.13 1.14 6.62
CA TRP A 131 -5.20 1.79 5.70
C TRP A 131 -5.85 2.97 4.96
N ALA A 132 -7.06 2.80 4.43
CA ALA A 132 -7.77 3.83 3.68
C ALA A 132 -8.06 5.09 4.51
N LEU A 133 -8.31 4.94 5.83
CA LEU A 133 -8.51 6.06 6.75
C LEU A 133 -7.27 6.95 6.90
N CYS A 134 -6.08 6.44 6.59
CA CYS A 134 -4.83 7.20 6.59
C CYS A 134 -4.57 7.94 5.28
N ALA A 135 -5.42 7.79 4.26
CA ALA A 135 -5.26 8.49 2.98
C ALA A 135 -5.32 10.01 3.17
N SER A 136 -4.36 10.71 2.58
CA SER A 136 -4.21 12.16 2.69
C SER A 136 -4.06 12.80 1.32
N GLY A 137 -4.64 13.98 1.13
CA GLY A 137 -4.41 14.81 -0.06
C GLY A 137 -3.02 15.48 -0.09
N SER A 138 -2.26 15.40 1.01
CA SER A 138 -0.92 16.01 1.12
C SER A 138 0.10 15.32 0.22
N ARG A 139 1.12 16.06 -0.18
CA ARG A 139 2.28 15.59 -0.95
C ARG A 139 3.56 16.13 -0.31
N LEU A 140 4.69 15.52 -0.66
CA LEU A 140 6.00 16.06 -0.33
C LEU A 140 6.25 17.35 -1.11
N GLU A 141 6.74 18.36 -0.43
CA GLU A 141 7.14 19.66 -1.00
C GLU A 141 8.67 19.74 -1.12
N ASP A 142 9.16 20.59 -2.03
CA ASP A 142 10.59 20.78 -2.22
C ASP A 142 11.26 21.24 -0.92
N GLY A 143 12.37 20.59 -0.57
CA GLY A 143 13.10 20.89 0.66
C GLY A 143 12.54 20.24 1.94
N ASP A 144 11.44 19.47 1.87
CA ASP A 144 10.98 18.67 3.01
C ASP A 144 12.12 17.79 3.55
N VAL A 145 12.16 17.64 4.87
CA VAL A 145 13.06 16.66 5.50
C VAL A 145 12.41 15.29 5.44
N VAL A 146 13.09 14.35 4.79
CA VAL A 146 12.56 13.01 4.57
C VAL A 146 13.57 11.92 4.96
N THR A 147 13.06 10.72 5.15
CA THR A 147 13.83 9.49 5.18
C THR A 147 13.38 8.58 4.04
N LEU A 148 14.30 7.80 3.51
CA LEU A 148 14.04 6.86 2.42
C LEU A 148 14.10 5.42 2.91
N GLY A 149 13.29 4.58 2.28
CA GLY A 149 13.35 3.13 2.40
C GLY A 149 13.33 2.49 1.02
N PHE A 150 14.10 1.45 0.85
CA PHE A 150 14.25 0.74 -0.41
C PHE A 150 14.22 -0.77 -0.21
N ASP A 151 13.42 -1.44 -1.03
CA ASP A 151 13.41 -2.90 -1.16
C ASP A 151 13.48 -3.25 -2.64
N GLY A 152 14.46 -4.06 -3.04
CA GLY A 152 14.80 -4.29 -4.43
C GLY A 152 14.74 -5.74 -4.87
N GLY A 153 13.84 -6.06 -5.81
CA GLY A 153 13.82 -7.28 -6.60
C GLY A 153 14.72 -7.19 -7.84
N ARG A 154 14.74 -8.25 -8.64
CA ARG A 154 15.47 -8.27 -9.91
C ARG A 154 14.56 -8.58 -11.11
N THR A 155 13.81 -9.66 -11.05
CA THR A 155 13.04 -10.19 -12.20
C THR A 155 11.56 -10.39 -11.86
N ASP A 156 11.25 -11.09 -10.79
CA ASP A 156 9.88 -11.46 -10.44
C ASP A 156 9.33 -10.68 -9.23
N ASP A 157 10.20 -10.17 -8.38
CA ASP A 157 9.81 -9.29 -7.28
C ASP A 157 9.76 -7.83 -7.75
N ALA A 158 8.94 -7.02 -7.10
CA ALA A 158 8.92 -5.60 -7.33
C ALA A 158 10.17 -4.92 -6.73
N THR A 159 10.44 -3.71 -7.17
CA THR A 159 11.41 -2.82 -6.54
C THR A 159 10.66 -1.58 -6.10
N ALA A 160 10.89 -1.13 -4.89
CA ALA A 160 10.19 0.03 -4.34
C ALA A 160 11.16 1.00 -3.65
N LEU A 161 10.96 2.30 -3.90
CA LEU A 161 11.58 3.40 -3.19
C LEU A 161 10.48 4.25 -2.58
N VAL A 162 10.49 4.38 -1.26
CA VAL A 162 9.46 5.11 -0.51
C VAL A 162 10.10 6.18 0.35
N ALA A 163 9.51 7.36 0.37
CA ALA A 163 9.89 8.45 1.26
C ALA A 163 8.88 8.59 2.41
N VAL A 164 9.40 8.94 3.59
CA VAL A 164 8.60 9.31 4.76
C VAL A 164 9.04 10.69 5.25
N ARG A 165 8.10 11.64 5.29
CA ARG A 165 8.36 12.98 5.81
C ARG A 165 8.58 12.95 7.32
N VAL A 166 9.64 13.62 7.76
CA VAL A 166 10.05 13.54 9.18
C VAL A 166 9.05 14.22 10.12
N SER A 167 8.43 15.31 9.69
CA SER A 167 7.56 16.15 10.53
C SER A 167 6.27 15.45 10.95
N ASP A 168 5.55 14.85 10.02
CA ASP A 168 4.19 14.32 10.18
C ASP A 168 4.04 12.86 9.77
N ARG A 169 5.14 12.23 9.34
CA ARG A 169 5.17 10.82 8.94
C ARG A 169 4.43 10.53 7.60
N LEU A 170 4.19 11.55 6.77
CA LEU A 170 3.57 11.35 5.46
C LEU A 170 4.39 10.39 4.60
N VAL A 171 3.76 9.32 4.17
CA VAL A 171 4.33 8.30 3.27
C VAL A 171 4.04 8.65 1.82
N GLN A 172 5.07 8.70 1.01
CA GLN A 172 4.95 8.89 -0.44
C GLN A 172 5.88 7.93 -1.19
N PRO A 173 5.37 6.99 -1.99
CA PRO A 173 6.23 6.22 -2.89
C PRO A 173 6.80 7.14 -3.96
N LEU A 174 8.11 7.05 -4.18
CA LEU A 174 8.82 7.77 -5.22
C LEU A 174 8.90 6.96 -6.51
N GLY A 175 8.93 5.62 -6.38
CA GLY A 175 8.85 4.68 -7.49
C GLY A 175 8.53 3.29 -6.98
N ILE A 176 7.67 2.59 -7.70
CA ILE A 176 7.43 1.16 -7.55
C ILE A 176 7.49 0.56 -8.95
N TRP A 177 8.45 -0.30 -9.18
CA TRP A 177 8.72 -0.93 -10.47
C TRP A 177 8.36 -2.40 -10.39
N GLU A 178 7.42 -2.82 -11.21
CA GLU A 178 6.92 -4.18 -11.26
C GLU A 178 7.05 -4.74 -12.67
N ARG A 179 7.21 -6.05 -12.76
CA ARG A 179 7.17 -6.74 -14.03
C ARG A 179 5.81 -6.53 -14.70
N PRO A 180 5.75 -6.03 -15.93
CA PRO A 180 4.49 -5.82 -16.62
C PRO A 180 3.83 -7.14 -17.00
N ASP A 181 2.52 -7.11 -17.21
CA ASP A 181 1.78 -8.27 -17.69
C ASP A 181 1.95 -8.50 -19.20
N GLY A 182 1.69 -9.73 -19.63
CA GLY A 182 1.63 -10.10 -21.05
C GLY A 182 2.99 -10.22 -21.74
N PRO A 183 3.08 -9.95 -23.06
CA PRO A 183 4.32 -10.16 -23.83
C PRO A 183 5.51 -9.32 -23.34
N ALA A 184 5.27 -8.17 -22.75
CA ALA A 184 6.30 -7.30 -22.21
C ALA A 184 7.01 -7.89 -20.96
N ALA A 185 6.41 -8.91 -20.34
CA ALA A 185 7.01 -9.64 -19.22
C ALA A 185 8.20 -10.51 -19.62
N LYS A 186 8.30 -10.89 -20.91
CA LYS A 186 9.34 -11.79 -21.38
C LYS A 186 10.70 -11.11 -21.38
N GLY A 187 11.62 -11.64 -20.56
CA GLY A 187 12.96 -11.09 -20.44
C GLY A 187 13.03 -9.75 -19.69
N TRP A 188 11.94 -9.37 -18.99
CA TRP A 188 11.94 -8.14 -18.22
C TRP A 188 12.89 -8.23 -17.02
N GLU A 189 13.69 -7.22 -16.87
CA GLU A 189 14.51 -6.96 -15.69
C GLU A 189 14.32 -5.50 -15.29
N ILE A 190 14.44 -5.22 -14.01
CA ILE A 190 14.38 -3.85 -13.48
C ILE A 190 15.52 -3.00 -14.08
N ASP A 191 15.16 -1.83 -14.58
CA ASP A 191 16.16 -0.83 -14.97
C ASP A 191 16.75 -0.16 -13.71
N ARG A 192 17.90 -0.68 -13.30
CA ARG A 192 18.60 -0.20 -12.10
C ARG A 192 19.08 1.25 -12.22
N ARG A 193 19.31 1.74 -13.45
CA ARG A 193 19.68 3.15 -13.67
C ARG A 193 18.50 4.04 -13.34
N GLN A 194 17.32 3.70 -13.83
CA GLN A 194 16.09 4.44 -13.52
C GLN A 194 15.85 4.51 -12.00
N VAL A 195 16.12 3.44 -11.27
CA VAL A 195 16.03 3.42 -9.81
C VAL A 195 17.05 4.37 -9.18
N SER A 196 18.33 4.29 -9.64
CA SER A 196 19.41 5.16 -9.13
C SER A 196 19.16 6.63 -9.46
N ASP A 197 18.64 6.93 -10.65
CA ASP A 197 18.25 8.29 -11.04
C ASP A 197 17.12 8.84 -10.13
N MET A 198 16.17 7.97 -9.71
CA MET A 198 15.14 8.37 -8.75
C MET A 198 15.71 8.62 -7.35
N VAL A 199 16.69 7.83 -6.91
CA VAL A 199 17.43 8.12 -5.67
C VAL A 199 18.14 9.47 -5.77
N ALA A 200 18.87 9.73 -6.86
CA ALA A 200 19.53 11.01 -7.09
C ALA A 200 18.53 12.17 -7.11
N HIS A 201 17.37 11.99 -7.78
CA HIS A 201 16.28 12.96 -7.77
C HIS A 201 15.78 13.25 -6.35
N ALA A 202 15.64 12.22 -5.52
CA ALA A 202 15.19 12.39 -4.14
C ALA A 202 16.15 13.24 -3.33
N PHE A 203 17.46 12.99 -3.42
CA PHE A 203 18.49 13.80 -2.74
C PHE A 203 18.58 15.22 -3.28
N GLY A 204 18.35 15.43 -4.59
CA GLY A 204 18.33 16.76 -5.20
C GLY A 204 17.11 17.61 -4.83
N ARG A 205 15.99 16.98 -4.50
CA ARG A 205 14.72 17.68 -4.25
C ARG A 205 14.40 17.86 -2.77
N TRP A 206 14.72 16.86 -1.95
CA TRP A 206 14.39 16.84 -0.53
C TRP A 206 15.64 16.75 0.34
N GLN A 207 15.51 17.11 1.60
CA GLN A 207 16.56 16.94 2.59
C GLN A 207 16.52 15.49 3.13
N VAL A 208 17.13 14.55 2.42
CA VAL A 208 17.22 13.16 2.88
C VAL A 208 18.19 13.09 4.05
N ARG A 209 17.76 12.59 5.21
CA ARG A 209 18.56 12.51 6.45
C ARG A 209 18.77 11.09 6.98
N GLY A 210 18.10 10.12 6.38
CA GLY A 210 18.27 8.70 6.65
C GLY A 210 17.81 7.90 5.44
N PHE A 211 18.51 6.83 5.11
CA PHE A 211 18.15 5.95 4.00
C PHE A 211 18.47 4.52 4.39
N PHE A 212 17.42 3.66 4.53
CA PHE A 212 17.57 2.24 4.83
C PHE A 212 17.14 1.42 3.62
N ALA A 213 18.04 0.58 3.11
CA ALA A 213 17.82 -0.21 1.90
C ALA A 213 18.15 -1.68 2.16
N ASP A 214 17.25 -2.62 1.77
CA ASP A 214 17.57 -4.04 1.83
C ASP A 214 18.72 -4.36 0.86
N VAL A 215 19.74 -5.03 1.38
CA VAL A 215 21.00 -5.22 0.64
C VAL A 215 20.91 -6.29 -0.44
N LYS A 216 19.95 -7.21 -0.36
CA LYS A 216 19.85 -8.35 -1.25
C LYS A 216 19.76 -7.94 -2.72
N LEU A 217 20.67 -8.43 -3.57
CA LEU A 217 20.75 -8.20 -5.02
C LEU A 217 21.13 -6.76 -5.45
N TRP A 218 21.30 -5.83 -4.49
CA TRP A 218 21.57 -4.43 -4.76
C TRP A 218 22.84 -3.91 -4.08
N GLU A 219 23.69 -4.81 -3.59
CA GLU A 219 24.85 -4.51 -2.77
C GLU A 219 25.72 -3.38 -3.37
N SER A 220 26.07 -3.46 -4.65
CA SER A 220 26.93 -2.46 -5.31
C SER A 220 26.32 -1.07 -5.42
N TYR A 221 24.99 -0.99 -5.69
CA TYR A 221 24.26 0.27 -5.74
C TYR A 221 24.12 0.88 -4.34
N ILE A 222 23.87 0.06 -3.34
CA ILE A 222 23.74 0.51 -1.95
C ILE A 222 25.05 1.07 -1.42
N ASP A 223 26.17 0.45 -1.77
CA ASP A 223 27.50 0.95 -1.43
C ASP A 223 27.79 2.28 -2.15
N GLU A 224 27.46 2.38 -3.44
CA GLU A 224 27.56 3.62 -4.22
C GLU A 224 26.70 4.75 -3.61
N TRP A 225 25.45 4.48 -3.25
CA TRP A 225 24.58 5.47 -2.60
C TRP A 225 25.11 5.87 -1.23
N ALA A 226 25.63 4.92 -0.45
CA ALA A 226 26.20 5.19 0.87
C ALA A 226 27.43 6.10 0.79
N ASP A 227 28.26 5.93 -0.24
CA ASP A 227 29.44 6.76 -0.46
C ASP A 227 29.09 8.12 -1.04
N THR A 228 28.19 8.17 -2.02
CA THR A 228 27.77 9.40 -2.69
C THR A 228 27.08 10.37 -1.74
N TYR A 229 26.18 9.87 -0.87
CA TYR A 229 25.34 10.71 0.00
C TYR A 229 25.79 10.69 1.46
N ARG A 230 27.04 10.37 1.71
CA ARG A 230 27.63 10.24 3.06
C ARG A 230 27.41 11.48 3.94
N ASP A 231 27.54 12.67 3.35
CA ASP A 231 27.51 13.92 4.09
C ASP A 231 26.08 14.41 4.39
N GLU A 232 25.07 13.93 3.64
CA GLU A 232 23.67 14.25 3.85
C GLU A 232 23.00 13.38 4.92
N LEU A 233 23.49 12.14 5.08
CA LEU A 233 22.89 11.14 5.96
C LEU A 233 23.33 11.35 7.41
N VAL A 234 22.37 11.47 8.31
CA VAL A 234 22.61 11.69 9.77
C VAL A 234 22.62 10.37 10.53
N VAL A 235 21.93 9.34 10.03
CA VAL A 235 21.80 8.03 10.69
C VAL A 235 22.30 6.91 9.80
N LYS A 236 22.86 5.88 10.43
CA LYS A 236 23.34 4.68 9.76
C LYS A 236 22.27 3.61 9.79
N ALA A 237 22.11 2.90 8.67
CA ALA A 237 21.24 1.74 8.57
C ALA A 237 21.79 0.54 9.37
N SER A 238 23.12 0.40 9.41
CA SER A 238 23.78 -0.64 10.18
C SER A 238 25.16 -0.16 10.67
N PRO A 239 25.81 -0.87 11.61
CA PRO A 239 27.15 -0.52 12.04
C PRO A 239 28.18 -0.45 10.89
N LYS A 240 27.93 -1.19 9.80
CA LYS A 240 28.84 -1.32 8.66
C LYS A 240 28.46 -0.45 7.44
N SER A 241 27.21 0.04 7.36
CA SER A 241 26.74 0.80 6.19
C SER A 241 25.83 1.94 6.60
N LEU A 242 25.94 3.07 5.91
CA LEU A 242 25.04 4.22 6.06
C LEU A 242 23.64 3.91 5.51
N VAL A 243 23.55 3.09 4.45
CA VAL A 243 22.32 2.80 3.70
C VAL A 243 21.88 1.35 3.85
N GLY A 244 22.82 0.40 3.81
CA GLY A 244 22.53 -1.04 3.79
C GLY A 244 21.97 -1.58 5.10
N TRP A 245 20.73 -2.12 5.04
CA TRP A 245 20.04 -2.78 6.12
C TRP A 245 19.59 -4.19 5.67
N ASP A 246 20.24 -5.25 6.19
CA ASP A 246 19.92 -6.64 5.81
C ASP A 246 18.70 -7.14 6.59
N MET A 247 17.57 -7.31 5.91
CA MET A 247 16.31 -7.77 6.50
C MET A 247 16.39 -9.22 6.99
N ARG A 248 17.25 -10.05 6.42
CA ARG A 248 17.34 -11.50 6.71
C ARG A 248 17.88 -11.81 8.10
N GLY A 249 18.82 -11.03 8.58
CA GLY A 249 19.52 -11.27 9.85
C GLY A 249 18.89 -10.58 11.07
N ARG A 250 17.86 -9.76 10.90
CA ARG A 250 17.32 -8.83 11.92
C ARG A 250 15.84 -9.01 12.18
N GLN A 251 15.42 -10.26 12.33
CA GLN A 251 13.99 -10.59 12.46
C GLN A 251 13.31 -9.94 13.67
N GLN A 252 13.99 -9.81 14.79
CA GLN A 252 13.44 -9.14 15.96
C GLN A 252 13.17 -7.66 15.68
N GLU A 253 14.15 -6.95 15.15
CA GLU A 253 14.01 -5.52 14.82
C GLU A 253 12.90 -5.31 13.77
N LEU A 254 12.85 -6.17 12.75
CA LEU A 254 11.84 -6.13 11.71
C LEU A 254 10.44 -6.35 12.28
N THR A 255 10.27 -7.33 13.17
CA THR A 255 8.98 -7.64 13.81
C THR A 255 8.48 -6.47 14.65
N LEU A 256 9.33 -5.92 15.54
CA LEU A 256 8.98 -4.77 16.35
C LEU A 256 8.68 -3.53 15.50
N ALA A 257 9.38 -3.39 14.36
CA ALA A 257 9.09 -2.32 13.40
C ALA A 257 7.74 -2.51 12.72
N THR A 258 7.40 -3.74 12.33
CA THR A 258 6.09 -4.07 11.74
C THR A 258 4.96 -3.75 12.71
N GLU A 259 5.04 -4.19 13.96
CA GLU A 259 4.01 -3.92 14.97
C GLU A 259 3.84 -2.43 15.22
N ALA A 260 4.95 -1.69 15.33
CA ALA A 260 4.89 -0.24 15.54
C ALA A 260 4.34 0.53 14.31
N LEU A 261 4.56 0.01 13.10
CA LEU A 261 4.00 0.57 11.85
C LEU A 261 2.49 0.30 11.78
N VAL A 262 2.08 -0.95 12.02
CA VAL A 262 0.67 -1.38 12.07
C VAL A 262 -0.10 -0.57 13.12
N GLN A 263 0.46 -0.42 14.32
CA GLN A 263 -0.19 0.38 15.37
C GLN A 263 -0.34 1.85 14.96
N ALA A 264 0.64 2.41 14.29
CA ALA A 264 0.54 3.79 13.82
C ALA A 264 -0.52 3.98 12.74
N ILE A 265 -0.73 2.99 11.87
CA ILE A 265 -1.81 3.00 10.89
C ILE A 265 -3.15 2.96 11.61
N ARG A 266 -3.35 2.04 12.56
CA ARG A 266 -4.57 1.94 13.38
C ARG A 266 -4.88 3.20 14.16
N ASP A 267 -3.85 3.88 14.65
CA ASP A 267 -3.98 5.17 15.34
C ASP A 267 -4.23 6.36 14.39
N GLY A 268 -4.29 6.16 13.07
CA GLY A 268 -4.39 7.25 12.08
C GLY A 268 -3.16 8.16 12.01
N LYS A 269 -1.99 7.67 12.46
CA LYS A 269 -0.75 8.46 12.57
C LYS A 269 0.27 8.19 11.47
N LEU A 270 -0.16 7.58 10.37
CA LEU A 270 0.67 7.32 9.19
C LEU A 270 -0.03 7.81 7.92
N PRO A 271 -0.16 9.12 7.70
CA PRO A 271 -0.77 9.62 6.47
C PRO A 271 -0.01 9.13 5.23
N HIS A 272 -0.72 8.87 4.14
CA HIS A 272 -0.13 8.46 2.87
C HIS A 272 -0.80 9.13 1.67
N THR A 273 -0.10 9.15 0.53
CA THR A 273 -0.55 9.85 -0.67
C THR A 273 -1.58 9.08 -1.52
N ASP A 274 -2.19 8.04 -1.00
CA ASP A 274 -3.18 7.18 -1.66
C ASP A 274 -2.71 6.65 -3.03
N HIS A 275 -1.49 6.12 -3.08
CA HIS A 275 -0.91 5.58 -4.30
C HIS A 275 -1.39 4.14 -4.55
N LEU A 276 -2.03 3.89 -5.71
CA LEU A 276 -2.69 2.62 -6.02
C LEU A 276 -1.80 1.38 -5.84
N VAL A 277 -0.57 1.43 -6.36
CA VAL A 277 0.35 0.28 -6.27
C VAL A 277 0.81 0.06 -4.83
N LEU A 278 1.09 1.14 -4.07
CA LEU A 278 1.41 1.00 -2.66
C LEU A 278 0.25 0.41 -1.86
N ASN A 279 -0.99 0.86 -2.13
CA ASN A 279 -2.19 0.34 -1.48
C ASN A 279 -2.34 -1.16 -1.71
N ARG A 280 -2.06 -1.63 -2.95
CA ARG A 280 -2.07 -3.05 -3.29
C ARG A 280 -0.98 -3.83 -2.53
N HIS A 281 0.26 -3.32 -2.45
CA HIS A 281 1.34 -3.96 -1.69
C HIS A 281 1.04 -4.03 -0.19
N VAL A 282 0.38 -3.01 0.36
CA VAL A 282 -0.08 -3.02 1.76
C VAL A 282 -1.17 -4.07 1.96
N GLY A 283 -2.17 -4.13 1.07
CA GLY A 283 -3.24 -5.14 1.12
C GLY A 283 -2.75 -6.58 0.91
N ASN A 284 -1.61 -6.76 0.23
CA ASN A 284 -1.00 -8.08 0.02
C ASN A 284 -0.20 -8.57 1.22
N ALA A 285 0.14 -7.70 2.18
CA ALA A 285 0.94 -8.09 3.34
C ALA A 285 0.16 -9.04 4.25
N ARG A 286 0.76 -10.17 4.58
CA ARG A 286 0.19 -11.20 5.44
C ARG A 286 0.90 -11.27 6.76
N ARG A 287 0.19 -11.61 7.82
CA ARG A 287 0.71 -11.82 9.17
C ARG A 287 1.67 -13.00 9.19
N ARG A 288 2.84 -12.79 9.77
CA ARG A 288 3.85 -13.84 9.97
C ARG A 288 4.24 -13.86 11.45
N PRO A 289 3.49 -14.61 12.27
CA PRO A 289 3.80 -14.77 13.68
C PRO A 289 5.18 -15.40 13.87
N ASN A 290 5.92 -14.90 14.82
CA ASN A 290 7.21 -15.46 15.24
C ASN A 290 7.42 -15.23 16.74
N ARG A 291 8.54 -15.69 17.31
CA ARG A 291 8.83 -15.59 18.74
C ARG A 291 8.91 -14.17 19.31
N TRP A 292 8.96 -13.15 18.48
CA TRP A 292 9.05 -11.74 18.90
C TRP A 292 7.75 -10.95 18.66
N GLY A 293 6.73 -11.58 18.05
CA GLY A 293 5.46 -10.97 17.72
C GLY A 293 5.01 -11.27 16.29
N VAL A 294 4.38 -10.31 15.63
CA VAL A 294 3.85 -10.45 14.29
C VAL A 294 4.66 -9.62 13.29
N SER A 295 5.36 -10.29 12.38
CA SER A 295 6.01 -9.68 11.22
C SER A 295 5.09 -9.74 9.99
N PHE A 296 5.59 -9.29 8.85
CA PHE A 296 4.87 -9.38 7.57
C PHE A 296 5.57 -10.30 6.58
N GLY A 297 4.83 -10.71 5.56
CA GLY A 297 5.37 -11.49 4.44
C GLY A 297 4.35 -11.61 3.31
N LYS A 298 4.74 -12.28 2.24
CA LYS A 298 3.84 -12.68 1.15
C LYS A 298 2.93 -13.82 1.62
N GLU A 299 1.80 -14.02 0.97
CA GLU A 299 0.90 -15.15 1.21
C GLU A 299 1.64 -16.50 1.14
N SER A 300 2.41 -16.70 0.08
CA SER A 300 3.36 -17.79 -0.06
C SER A 300 4.66 -17.29 -0.69
N ARG A 301 5.72 -18.08 -0.64
CA ARG A 301 7.01 -17.70 -1.23
C ARG A 301 6.93 -17.48 -2.74
N GLU A 302 6.03 -18.19 -3.41
CA GLU A 302 5.82 -18.17 -4.86
C GLU A 302 4.64 -17.27 -5.27
N SER A 303 3.98 -16.62 -4.31
CA SER A 303 2.85 -15.76 -4.58
C SER A 303 3.24 -14.60 -5.52
N PRO A 304 2.45 -14.33 -6.57
CA PRO A 304 2.64 -13.17 -7.42
C PRO A 304 2.33 -11.85 -6.70
N LYS A 305 1.64 -11.93 -5.55
CA LYS A 305 1.27 -10.77 -4.74
C LYS A 305 2.50 -10.12 -4.12
N LYS A 306 2.81 -8.91 -4.57
CA LYS A 306 4.01 -8.16 -4.17
C LYS A 306 3.77 -7.41 -2.85
N VAL A 307 4.80 -7.35 -2.00
CA VAL A 307 4.78 -6.64 -0.71
C VAL A 307 5.96 -5.66 -0.56
N ASP A 308 6.77 -5.53 -1.58
CA ASP A 308 8.04 -4.79 -1.58
C ASP A 308 7.82 -3.30 -1.27
N GLY A 309 6.68 -2.72 -1.71
CA GLY A 309 6.29 -1.36 -1.32
C GLY A 309 6.02 -1.21 0.18
N PHE A 310 5.44 -2.24 0.83
CA PHE A 310 5.27 -2.26 2.28
C PHE A 310 6.63 -2.38 2.99
N ALA A 311 7.52 -3.24 2.50
CA ALA A 311 8.87 -3.40 3.03
C ALA A 311 9.67 -2.09 2.95
N ALA A 312 9.67 -1.44 1.79
CA ALA A 312 10.32 -0.15 1.60
C ALA A 312 9.73 0.94 2.51
N MET A 313 8.40 1.01 2.65
CA MET A 313 7.73 1.92 3.59
C MET A 313 8.18 1.68 5.02
N GLN A 314 8.26 0.42 5.46
CA GLN A 314 8.72 0.08 6.80
C GLN A 314 10.17 0.50 7.03
N LEU A 315 11.07 0.27 6.06
CA LEU A 315 12.46 0.69 6.13
C LEU A 315 12.59 2.22 6.21
N ALA A 316 11.78 2.97 5.46
CA ALA A 316 11.73 4.44 5.54
C ALA A 316 11.29 4.94 6.91
N ASP A 317 10.27 4.30 7.50
CA ASP A 317 9.81 4.64 8.85
C ASP A 317 10.82 4.26 9.94
N MET A 318 11.52 3.14 9.77
CA MET A 318 12.63 2.75 10.65
C MET A 318 13.76 3.80 10.62
N ALA A 319 14.13 4.26 9.42
CA ALA A 319 15.12 5.33 9.26
C ALA A 319 14.65 6.64 9.94
N ARG A 320 13.35 6.97 9.81
CA ARG A 320 12.76 8.12 10.51
C ARG A 320 12.84 7.99 12.02
N ARG A 321 12.49 6.84 12.58
CA ARG A 321 12.58 6.60 14.03
C ARG A 321 14.01 6.68 14.51
N ALA A 322 14.97 6.11 13.78
CA ALA A 322 16.39 6.21 14.09
C ALA A 322 16.87 7.67 14.04
N LEU A 323 16.43 8.45 13.06
CA LEU A 323 16.75 9.88 12.95
C LEU A 323 16.22 10.67 14.13
N LEU A 324 14.97 10.49 14.51
CA LEU A 324 14.35 11.19 15.63
C LEU A 324 15.00 10.83 16.98
N ALA A 325 15.51 9.62 17.12
CA ALA A 325 16.27 9.17 18.30
C ALA A 325 17.74 9.62 18.29
N SER A 326 18.25 10.15 17.17
CA SER A 326 19.67 10.53 17.03
C SER A 326 20.03 11.79 17.82
N PRO A 327 21.05 11.74 18.70
CA PRO A 327 21.56 12.93 19.38
C PRO A 327 22.09 14.00 18.41
N ASP A 328 22.66 13.59 17.28
CA ASP A 328 23.21 14.52 16.29
C ASP A 328 22.10 15.27 15.56
N TRP A 329 21.00 14.61 15.23
CA TRP A 329 19.79 15.26 14.73
C TRP A 329 19.24 16.28 15.74
N ALA A 330 19.13 15.90 17.00
CA ALA A 330 18.66 16.79 18.04
C ALA A 330 19.55 18.05 18.19
N LYS A 331 20.87 17.91 18.09
CA LYS A 331 21.82 19.04 18.10
C LYS A 331 21.61 19.95 16.89
N GLN A 332 21.46 19.39 15.67
CA GLN A 332 21.20 20.15 14.46
C GLN A 332 19.91 20.98 14.56
N GLN A 333 18.82 20.40 15.08
CA GLN A 333 17.56 21.09 15.27
C GLN A 333 17.66 22.26 16.29
N ARG A 334 18.40 22.06 17.38
CA ARG A 334 18.66 23.12 18.36
C ARG A 334 19.46 24.27 17.76
N LYS A 335 20.47 23.99 16.93
CA LYS A 335 21.27 25.00 16.25
C LYS A 335 20.41 25.82 15.27
N LYS A 336 19.56 25.19 14.44
CA LYS A 336 18.62 25.90 13.56
C LYS A 336 17.66 26.82 14.30
N LYS A 337 17.11 26.40 15.44
CA LYS A 337 16.23 27.25 16.28
C LYS A 337 16.94 28.45 16.88
N ARG A 338 18.23 28.37 17.19
CA ARG A 338 19.01 29.49 17.72
C ARG A 338 19.36 30.52 16.65
N THR A 339 19.71 30.09 15.44
CA THR A 339 20.02 30.99 14.31
C THR A 339 18.78 31.68 13.74
N GLY A 340 17.59 31.06 13.78
CA GLY A 340 16.34 31.67 13.34
C GLY A 340 15.76 32.74 14.29
N ARG A 341 16.33 32.92 15.50
CA ARG A 341 15.89 33.93 16.49
C ARG A 341 16.64 35.28 16.41
N VAL A 342 17.55 35.45 15.48
CA VAL A 342 18.46 36.63 15.43
C VAL A 342 17.95 37.78 14.50
N TYR A 343 16.79 37.65 13.88
CA TYR A 343 16.23 38.77 13.08
C TYR A 343 14.90 39.24 13.68
N GLY A 344 15.02 40.08 14.70
CA GLY A 344 13.88 40.73 15.35
C GLY A 344 14.31 41.81 16.32
N PHE A 345 15.15 42.77 15.88
CA PHE A 345 15.33 44.09 16.51
C PHE A 345 15.85 45.06 15.43
N ALA A 346 14.99 45.84 14.89
CA ALA A 346 15.18 47.21 14.51
C ALA A 346 13.80 47.86 14.31
#